data_d8fdc8994f7bf6fefad7cbfe9d20f9d0
#
_entry.id   d8fdc8994f7bf6fefad7cbfe9d20f9d0
#
_cell.length_a   1.000
_cell.length_b   1.000
_cell.length_c   1.000
_cell.angle_alpha   90.00
_cell.angle_beta   90.00
_cell.angle_gamma   90.00
#
_symmetry.space_group_name_H-M   'P 1'
#
loop_
_entity.id
_entity.type
_entity.pdbx_description
1 polymer ?
#
loop_
_entity_poly.entity_id
_entity_poly.type
_entity_poly.pdbx_seq_one_letter_code
_entity_poly.pdbx_strand_id
1 'polypeptide(L)'
;DESFYARARKTTDSGFEAFLGVENAGDDEAEVENDDSAFDLLCKIRTGETVTTKEVVVNEKKTTPPPLFTEATLLAALVRVADFVTDPVIKKLLKDKDRDKKDEHGGIGTPATRASILETLKKRNYITLEKGKLIPTDTGYALIDALPDIAVNPDMTALWSEKQAAIENGDLTVEEFINELYSELSGMII
;
A
#
# COMPACT_ATOMS: atom_id res chain seq x y z
N ASP A 1 15.39 12.16 -27.82
CA ASP A 1 16.18 12.60 -26.66
C ASP A 1 15.84 11.70 -25.48
N GLU A 2 16.84 10.97 -24.98
CA GLU A 2 16.68 10.06 -23.85
C GLU A 2 17.25 10.72 -22.59
N SER A 3 16.54 10.58 -21.47
CA SER A 3 16.98 11.10 -20.18
C SER A 3 17.62 9.99 -19.36
N PHE A 4 18.83 10.23 -18.86
CA PHE A 4 19.55 9.32 -18.00
C PHE A 4 19.66 9.92 -16.61
N TYR A 5 19.61 9.07 -15.58
CA TYR A 5 19.86 9.48 -14.21
C TYR A 5 20.87 8.53 -13.55
N ALA A 6 21.65 9.07 -12.64
CA ALA A 6 22.58 8.27 -11.84
C ALA A 6 22.34 8.58 -10.35
N ARG A 7 22.45 7.54 -9.53
CA ARG A 7 22.38 7.65 -8.07
C ARG A 7 23.60 6.95 -7.48
N ALA A 8 24.20 7.57 -6.49
CA ALA A 8 25.17 6.91 -5.62
C ALA A 8 24.88 7.28 -4.17
N ARG A 9 25.16 6.38 -3.25
CA ARG A 9 24.97 6.55 -1.81
C ARG A 9 26.29 6.30 -1.11
N LYS A 10 26.64 7.16 -0.17
CA LYS A 10 27.79 6.99 0.70
C LYS A 10 27.35 7.06 2.15
N THR A 11 27.64 6.03 2.91
CA THR A 11 27.38 6.03 4.35
C THR A 11 28.50 6.82 5.04
N THR A 12 28.14 7.93 5.68
CA THR A 12 29.11 8.78 6.41
C THR A 12 29.27 8.37 7.85
N ASP A 13 28.22 7.80 8.45
CA ASP A 13 28.22 7.26 9.81
C ASP A 13 27.21 6.12 9.88
N SER A 14 27.66 4.94 10.25
CA SER A 14 26.77 3.76 10.40
C SER A 14 25.98 3.76 11.72
N GLY A 15 26.25 4.70 12.62
CA GLY A 15 25.50 4.86 13.86
C GLY A 15 25.38 3.55 14.65
N PHE A 16 24.15 3.22 15.09
CA PHE A 16 23.91 1.99 15.87
C PHE A 16 24.00 0.70 15.02
N GLU A 17 23.91 0.78 13.70
CA GLU A 17 24.03 -0.38 12.80
C GLU A 17 25.39 -1.07 12.95
N ALA A 18 26.43 -0.29 13.26
CA ALA A 18 27.77 -0.83 13.54
C ALA A 18 27.79 -1.79 14.76
N PHE A 19 26.87 -1.61 15.71
CA PHE A 19 26.76 -2.48 16.89
C PHE A 19 25.91 -3.72 16.65
N LEU A 20 24.97 -3.66 15.70
CA LEU A 20 24.05 -4.75 15.43
C LEU A 20 24.62 -5.79 14.44
N GLY A 21 25.74 -5.50 13.79
CA GLY A 21 26.30 -6.38 12.76
C GLY A 21 25.36 -6.61 11.58
N VAL A 22 24.46 -5.67 11.33
CA VAL A 22 23.53 -5.73 10.21
C VAL A 22 24.30 -5.26 8.97
N GLU A 23 24.87 -6.21 8.24
CA GLU A 23 25.25 -5.96 6.86
C GLU A 23 23.96 -5.69 6.10
N ASN A 24 23.81 -4.44 5.64
CA ASN A 24 22.75 -3.91 4.78
C ASN A 24 21.68 -4.93 4.31
N ALA A 25 20.64 -5.14 5.11
CA ALA A 25 19.40 -5.72 4.61
C ALA A 25 18.76 -4.65 3.74
N GLY A 26 19.01 -4.71 2.43
CA GLY A 26 18.48 -3.78 1.48
C GLY A 26 16.96 -3.78 1.53
N ASP A 27 16.37 -2.62 1.78
CA ASP A 27 15.04 -2.33 1.28
C ASP A 27 15.07 -2.51 -0.24
N ASP A 28 14.05 -3.17 -0.79
CA ASP A 28 13.86 -3.56 -2.20
C ASP A 28 13.79 -2.38 -3.21
N GLU A 29 14.36 -1.24 -2.90
CA GLU A 29 14.58 -0.16 -3.87
C GLU A 29 15.95 -0.38 -4.53
N ALA A 30 15.94 -0.83 -5.78
CA ALA A 30 17.04 -1.04 -6.73
C ALA A 30 18.44 -0.93 -6.09
N GLU A 31 19.15 -2.07 -5.98
CA GLU A 31 20.51 -2.20 -5.48
C GLU A 31 21.39 -1.01 -5.89
N VAL A 32 21.41 0.02 -5.06
CA VAL A 32 22.41 1.06 -5.15
C VAL A 32 23.59 0.49 -4.38
N GLU A 33 24.50 -0.15 -5.11
CA GLU A 33 25.79 -0.56 -4.53
C GLU A 33 26.37 0.64 -3.78
N ASN A 34 26.76 0.44 -2.52
CA ASN A 34 27.54 1.40 -1.77
C ASN A 34 28.92 1.50 -2.44
N ASP A 35 29.02 2.30 -3.49
CA ASP A 35 30.26 2.57 -4.18
C ASP A 35 30.69 4.01 -3.86
N ASP A 36 31.57 4.14 -2.88
CA ASP A 36 32.15 5.41 -2.48
C ASP A 36 32.84 6.10 -3.65
N SER A 37 33.36 5.33 -4.63
CA SER A 37 34.00 5.87 -5.82
C SER A 37 33.00 6.50 -6.78
N ALA A 38 31.82 5.89 -6.97
CA ALA A 38 30.74 6.43 -7.77
C ALA A 38 30.15 7.71 -7.14
N PHE A 39 30.01 7.74 -5.82
CA PHE A 39 29.58 8.94 -5.10
C PHE A 39 30.56 10.10 -5.30
N ASP A 40 31.84 9.86 -5.11
CA ASP A 40 32.89 10.89 -5.26
C ASP A 40 33.01 11.39 -6.72
N LEU A 41 32.72 10.53 -7.71
CA LEU A 41 32.65 10.91 -9.12
C LEU A 41 31.44 11.80 -9.40
N LEU A 42 30.24 11.40 -8.93
CA LEU A 42 29.01 12.19 -9.13
C LEU A 42 29.10 13.57 -8.49
N CYS A 43 29.75 13.69 -7.33
CA CYS A 43 29.97 14.97 -6.66
C CYS A 43 30.88 15.93 -7.44
N LYS A 44 31.66 15.45 -8.40
CA LYS A 44 32.57 16.26 -9.23
C LYS A 44 31.89 16.83 -10.48
N ILE A 45 30.77 16.25 -10.90
CA ILE A 45 30.04 16.66 -12.11
C ILE A 45 29.32 17.99 -11.84
N ARG A 46 29.45 18.95 -12.77
CA ARG A 46 28.82 20.26 -12.71
C ARG A 46 27.67 20.38 -13.69
N THR A 47 26.68 21.20 -13.35
CA THR A 47 25.56 21.49 -14.25
C THR A 47 26.06 22.07 -15.57
N GLY A 48 25.61 21.48 -16.69
CA GLY A 48 26.03 21.87 -18.06
C GLY A 48 27.31 21.20 -18.56
N GLU A 49 27.91 20.33 -17.77
CA GLU A 49 29.08 19.53 -18.19
C GLU A 49 28.64 18.41 -19.14
N THR A 50 29.38 18.21 -20.23
CA THR A 50 29.18 17.13 -21.18
C THR A 50 29.98 15.92 -20.73
N VAL A 51 29.32 14.80 -20.54
CA VAL A 51 29.96 13.52 -20.18
C VAL A 51 29.90 12.57 -21.38
N THR A 52 30.93 11.75 -21.52
CA THR A 52 30.97 10.73 -22.59
C THR A 52 30.66 9.37 -22.01
N THR A 53 29.68 8.71 -22.59
CA THR A 53 29.32 7.33 -22.23
C THR A 53 30.44 6.39 -22.67
N LYS A 54 30.97 5.60 -21.74
CA LYS A 54 32.02 4.63 -22.01
C LYS A 54 31.45 3.31 -22.51
N GLU A 55 30.37 2.86 -21.89
CA GLU A 55 29.72 1.59 -22.20
C GLU A 55 28.25 1.68 -21.87
N VAL A 56 27.40 1.04 -22.68
CA VAL A 56 25.96 0.88 -22.42
C VAL A 56 25.67 -0.62 -22.40
N VAL A 57 25.21 -1.12 -21.25
CA VAL A 57 24.82 -2.51 -21.08
C VAL A 57 23.31 -2.59 -20.91
N VAL A 58 22.65 -3.41 -21.74
CA VAL A 58 21.23 -3.70 -21.60
C VAL A 58 21.06 -4.92 -20.71
N ASN A 59 20.53 -4.71 -19.51
CA ASN A 59 20.21 -5.78 -18.58
C ASN A 59 18.72 -6.15 -18.71
N GLU A 60 18.44 -7.35 -19.20
CA GLU A 60 17.10 -7.90 -19.17
C GLU A 60 16.74 -8.33 -17.74
N LYS A 61 15.76 -7.68 -17.15
CA LYS A 61 15.20 -8.06 -15.83
C LYS A 61 13.79 -8.56 -16.02
N LYS A 62 13.45 -9.66 -15.33
CA LYS A 62 12.06 -10.12 -15.21
C LYS A 62 11.44 -9.46 -13.97
N THR A 63 10.25 -8.91 -14.13
CA THR A 63 9.48 -8.45 -12.98
C THR A 63 9.09 -9.63 -12.12
N THR A 64 9.32 -9.52 -10.83
CA THR A 64 8.82 -10.48 -9.83
C THR A 64 7.51 -9.96 -9.24
N PRO A 65 6.55 -10.86 -8.92
CA PRO A 65 5.35 -10.44 -8.23
C PRO A 65 5.71 -9.87 -6.85
N PRO A 66 4.88 -8.94 -6.32
CA PRO A 66 5.07 -8.44 -4.95
C PRO A 66 5.17 -9.58 -3.93
N PRO A 67 5.96 -9.44 -2.87
CA PRO A 67 6.05 -10.45 -1.83
C PRO A 67 4.70 -10.60 -1.12
N LEU A 68 4.40 -11.82 -0.67
CA LEU A 68 3.23 -12.08 0.14
C LEU A 68 3.29 -11.31 1.45
N PHE A 69 2.15 -10.83 1.92
CA PHE A 69 2.05 -10.10 3.18
C PHE A 69 2.43 -10.98 4.39
N THR A 70 3.10 -10.39 5.35
CA THR A 70 3.12 -10.84 6.74
C THR A 70 1.97 -10.17 7.49
N GLU A 71 1.68 -10.58 8.72
CA GLU A 71 0.66 -9.89 9.55
C GLU A 71 1.02 -8.41 9.73
N ALA A 72 2.28 -8.11 10.01
CA ALA A 72 2.76 -6.73 10.20
C ALA A 72 2.62 -5.89 8.93
N THR A 73 3.05 -6.42 7.78
CA THR A 73 2.96 -5.68 6.50
C THR A 73 1.52 -5.53 6.03
N LEU A 74 0.63 -6.50 6.31
CA LEU A 74 -0.79 -6.35 6.00
C LEU A 74 -1.45 -5.29 6.89
N LEU A 75 -1.15 -5.27 8.20
CA LEU A 75 -1.65 -4.21 9.09
C LEU A 75 -1.19 -2.82 8.64
N ALA A 76 0.07 -2.69 8.23
CA ALA A 76 0.58 -1.43 7.66
C ALA A 76 -0.12 -1.05 6.34
N ALA A 77 -0.42 -2.02 5.47
CA ALA A 77 -1.17 -1.79 4.24
C ALA A 77 -2.62 -1.35 4.51
N LEU A 78 -3.28 -1.91 5.54
CA LEU A 78 -4.64 -1.52 5.94
C LEU A 78 -4.74 -0.06 6.42
N VAL A 79 -3.66 0.53 6.90
CA VAL A 79 -3.57 1.97 7.23
C VAL A 79 -3.56 2.83 5.97
N ARG A 80 -3.14 2.29 4.83
CA ARG A 80 -2.85 3.00 3.59
C ARG A 80 -3.56 2.39 2.38
N VAL A 81 -4.77 1.89 2.56
CA VAL A 81 -5.53 1.21 1.49
C VAL A 81 -5.73 2.09 0.26
N ALA A 82 -5.82 3.40 0.44
CA ALA A 82 -5.89 4.36 -0.66
C ALA A 82 -4.73 4.22 -1.66
N ASP A 83 -3.56 3.70 -1.26
CA ASP A 83 -2.44 3.52 -2.17
C ASP A 83 -2.65 2.35 -3.15
N PHE A 84 -3.53 1.40 -2.82
CA PHE A 84 -3.91 0.25 -3.64
C PHE A 84 -5.13 0.51 -4.53
N VAL A 85 -5.84 1.64 -4.33
CA VAL A 85 -7.02 2.01 -5.12
C VAL A 85 -6.59 2.69 -6.41
N THR A 86 -7.13 2.22 -7.53
CA THR A 86 -6.85 2.76 -8.87
C THR A 86 -7.76 3.93 -9.23
N ASP A 87 -9.02 3.92 -8.76
CA ASP A 87 -9.95 5.02 -9.00
C ASP A 87 -9.50 6.29 -8.25
N PRO A 88 -9.24 7.40 -8.96
CA PRO A 88 -8.75 8.63 -8.34
C PRO A 88 -9.79 9.30 -7.43
N VAL A 89 -11.08 9.12 -7.67
CA VAL A 89 -12.17 9.68 -6.86
C VAL A 89 -12.21 8.95 -5.52
N ILE A 90 -12.29 7.63 -5.54
CA ILE A 90 -12.31 6.78 -4.34
C ILE A 90 -11.03 6.97 -3.52
N LYS A 91 -9.88 7.01 -4.20
CA LYS A 91 -8.59 7.29 -3.55
C LYS A 91 -8.59 8.63 -2.81
N LYS A 92 -9.16 9.67 -3.42
CA LYS A 92 -9.29 10.99 -2.80
C LYS A 92 -10.21 10.95 -1.59
N LEU A 93 -11.39 10.33 -1.71
CA LEU A 93 -12.36 10.20 -0.61
C LEU A 93 -11.76 9.49 0.60
N LEU A 94 -11.05 8.37 0.38
CA LEU A 94 -10.36 7.67 1.47
C LEU A 94 -9.30 8.54 2.16
N LYS A 95 -8.53 9.32 1.41
CA LYS A 95 -7.52 10.23 1.98
C LYS A 95 -8.16 11.41 2.71
N ASP A 96 -9.23 11.97 2.17
CA ASP A 96 -9.95 13.09 2.78
C ASP A 96 -10.60 12.68 4.10
N LYS A 97 -11.14 11.46 4.21
CA LYS A 97 -11.68 10.86 5.45
C LYS A 97 -10.66 10.88 6.60
N ASP A 98 -9.40 10.72 6.31
CA ASP A 98 -8.33 10.59 7.31
C ASP A 98 -7.40 11.81 7.39
N ARG A 99 -7.78 12.94 6.74
CA ARG A 99 -6.96 14.16 6.65
C ARG A 99 -6.46 14.66 8.01
N ASP A 100 -7.33 14.60 9.02
CA ASP A 100 -7.04 15.12 10.36
C ASP A 100 -6.45 14.06 11.32
N LYS A 101 -6.21 12.85 10.81
CA LYS A 101 -5.66 11.73 11.60
C LYS A 101 -4.18 11.56 11.30
N LYS A 102 -3.34 11.67 12.34
CA LYS A 102 -1.89 11.63 12.20
C LYS A 102 -1.34 10.31 11.66
N ASP A 103 -1.97 9.20 12.05
CA ASP A 103 -1.45 7.84 11.80
C ASP A 103 -2.33 7.04 10.82
N GLU A 104 -3.28 7.68 10.11
CA GLU A 104 -4.15 7.08 9.12
C GLU A 104 -4.00 7.81 7.78
N HIS A 105 -3.94 7.06 6.68
CA HIS A 105 -3.66 7.61 5.36
C HIS A 105 -4.60 7.03 4.28
N GLY A 106 -5.90 7.12 4.52
CA GLY A 106 -6.90 6.51 3.66
C GLY A 106 -7.02 5.01 3.89
N GLY A 107 -6.96 4.62 5.16
CA GLY A 107 -7.09 3.23 5.59
C GLY A 107 -8.52 2.76 5.73
N ILE A 108 -8.69 1.44 5.96
CA ILE A 108 -9.95 0.80 6.35
C ILE A 108 -9.84 0.20 7.74
N GLY A 109 -10.98 0.13 8.44
CA GLY A 109 -11.03 -0.29 9.85
C GLY A 109 -10.33 0.71 10.78
N THR A 110 -10.32 0.41 12.06
CA THR A 110 -9.61 1.15 13.09
C THR A 110 -8.44 0.33 13.64
N PRO A 111 -7.43 0.94 14.28
CA PRO A 111 -6.34 0.18 14.90
C PRO A 111 -6.84 -0.94 15.82
N ALA A 112 -7.89 -0.67 16.60
CA ALA A 112 -8.48 -1.64 17.53
C ALA A 112 -9.15 -2.84 16.84
N THR A 113 -9.71 -2.63 15.64
CA THR A 113 -10.49 -3.67 14.94
C THR A 113 -9.67 -4.46 13.94
N ARG A 114 -8.59 -3.92 13.38
CA ARG A 114 -7.77 -4.59 12.35
C ARG A 114 -7.23 -5.94 12.82
N ALA A 115 -6.66 -6.00 14.03
CA ALA A 115 -6.10 -7.23 14.57
C ALA A 115 -7.18 -8.29 14.79
N SER A 116 -8.32 -7.92 15.37
CA SER A 116 -9.45 -8.85 15.63
C SER A 116 -10.08 -9.37 14.34
N ILE A 117 -10.11 -8.58 13.27
CA ILE A 117 -10.57 -9.01 11.94
C ILE A 117 -9.62 -10.05 11.36
N LEU A 118 -8.30 -9.81 11.41
CA LEU A 118 -7.30 -10.79 10.96
C LEU A 118 -7.43 -12.12 11.70
N GLU A 119 -7.58 -12.09 13.03
CA GLU A 119 -7.82 -13.28 13.83
C GLU A 119 -9.10 -14.02 13.39
N THR A 120 -10.16 -13.27 13.10
CA THR A 120 -11.43 -13.84 12.62
C THR A 120 -11.26 -14.51 11.25
N LEU A 121 -10.52 -13.88 10.32
CA LEU A 121 -10.25 -14.44 9.00
C LEU A 121 -9.45 -15.74 9.10
N LYS A 122 -8.44 -15.80 9.97
CA LYS A 122 -7.68 -17.03 10.27
C LYS A 122 -8.57 -18.11 10.89
N LYS A 123 -9.36 -17.76 11.91
CA LYS A 123 -10.26 -18.68 12.60
C LYS A 123 -11.32 -19.28 11.68
N ARG A 124 -11.79 -18.52 10.70
CA ARG A 124 -12.76 -18.97 9.68
C ARG A 124 -12.10 -19.66 8.50
N ASN A 125 -10.78 -19.86 8.54
CA ASN A 125 -10.00 -20.49 7.49
C ASN A 125 -10.10 -19.79 6.12
N TYR A 126 -10.25 -18.47 6.09
CA TYR A 126 -10.17 -17.68 4.85
C TYR A 126 -8.73 -17.37 4.46
N ILE A 127 -7.85 -17.25 5.45
CA ILE A 127 -6.42 -17.08 5.30
C ILE A 127 -5.68 -18.03 6.24
N THR A 128 -4.48 -18.46 5.85
CA THR A 128 -3.57 -19.26 6.68
C THR A 128 -2.21 -18.59 6.78
N LEU A 129 -1.41 -18.98 7.78
CA LEU A 129 -0.05 -18.51 7.97
C LEU A 129 0.94 -19.61 7.61
N GLU A 130 1.73 -19.42 6.55
CA GLU A 130 2.78 -20.36 6.16
C GLU A 130 4.13 -19.64 6.12
N LYS A 131 5.10 -20.14 6.85
CA LYS A 131 6.46 -19.55 6.94
C LYS A 131 6.44 -18.03 7.22
N GLY A 132 5.49 -17.59 8.07
CA GLY A 132 5.34 -16.16 8.41
C GLY A 132 4.64 -15.30 7.35
N LYS A 133 4.16 -15.90 6.26
CA LYS A 133 3.40 -15.23 5.21
C LYS A 133 1.93 -15.60 5.27
N LEU A 134 1.07 -14.62 5.02
CA LEU A 134 -0.38 -14.81 4.91
C LEU A 134 -0.72 -15.33 3.51
N ILE A 135 -1.44 -16.44 3.46
CA ILE A 135 -1.85 -17.08 2.21
C ILE A 135 -3.38 -17.22 2.23
N PRO A 136 -4.10 -16.73 1.19
CA PRO A 136 -5.52 -17.02 1.04
C PRO A 136 -5.73 -18.53 0.85
N THR A 137 -6.81 -19.05 1.41
CA THR A 137 -7.24 -20.46 1.22
C THR A 137 -8.26 -20.54 0.08
N ASP A 138 -8.56 -21.76 -0.39
CA ASP A 138 -9.63 -21.99 -1.38
C ASP A 138 -10.98 -21.45 -0.87
N THR A 139 -11.26 -21.59 0.44
CA THR A 139 -12.45 -21.00 1.06
C THR A 139 -12.42 -19.47 1.01
N GLY A 140 -11.25 -18.87 1.17
CA GLY A 140 -11.07 -17.43 1.05
C GLY A 140 -11.34 -16.92 -0.38
N TYR A 141 -10.81 -17.62 -1.37
CA TYR A 141 -11.08 -17.30 -2.78
C TYR A 141 -12.56 -17.49 -3.12
N ALA A 142 -13.17 -18.61 -2.73
CA ALA A 142 -14.60 -18.84 -2.97
C ALA A 142 -15.51 -17.78 -2.33
N LEU A 143 -15.13 -17.22 -1.16
CA LEU A 143 -15.86 -16.12 -0.55
C LEU A 143 -15.77 -14.86 -1.43
N ILE A 144 -14.59 -14.48 -1.88
CA ILE A 144 -14.40 -13.28 -2.71
C ILE A 144 -15.13 -13.42 -4.05
N ASP A 145 -15.06 -14.59 -4.68
CA ASP A 145 -15.73 -14.88 -5.95
C ASP A 145 -17.27 -14.87 -5.85
N ALA A 146 -17.81 -15.14 -4.65
CA ALA A 146 -19.25 -15.15 -4.38
C ALA A 146 -19.80 -13.75 -4.01
N LEU A 147 -18.94 -12.80 -3.67
CA LEU A 147 -19.34 -11.45 -3.27
C LEU A 147 -19.44 -10.52 -4.49
N PRO A 148 -20.38 -9.55 -4.49
CA PRO A 148 -20.42 -8.52 -5.53
C PRO A 148 -19.18 -7.61 -5.44
N ASP A 149 -18.75 -7.07 -6.58
CA ASP A 149 -17.55 -6.23 -6.69
C ASP A 149 -17.49 -5.09 -5.66
N ILE A 150 -18.62 -4.46 -5.39
CA ILE A 150 -18.71 -3.37 -4.41
C ILE A 150 -18.36 -3.81 -2.98
N ALA A 151 -18.60 -5.09 -2.64
CA ALA A 151 -18.30 -5.62 -1.32
C ALA A 151 -16.84 -6.08 -1.16
N VAL A 152 -16.12 -6.31 -2.25
CA VAL A 152 -14.73 -6.76 -2.23
C VAL A 152 -13.73 -5.60 -2.40
N ASN A 153 -14.20 -4.43 -2.79
CA ASN A 153 -13.39 -3.23 -2.97
C ASN A 153 -13.55 -2.25 -1.78
N PRO A 154 -12.58 -1.39 -1.52
CA PRO A 154 -12.66 -0.38 -0.45
C PRO A 154 -13.65 0.75 -0.75
N ASP A 155 -14.28 0.75 -1.91
CA ASP A 155 -15.17 1.77 -2.43
C ASP A 155 -16.36 2.03 -1.49
N MET A 156 -17.00 0.97 -0.97
CA MET A 156 -18.08 1.11 0.01
C MET A 156 -17.64 1.87 1.26
N THR A 157 -16.45 1.60 1.75
CA THR A 157 -15.93 2.30 2.93
C THR A 157 -15.77 3.80 2.67
N ALA A 158 -15.31 4.18 1.48
CA ALA A 158 -15.15 5.57 1.08
C ALA A 158 -16.51 6.27 0.93
N LEU A 159 -17.43 5.67 0.18
CA LEU A 159 -18.76 6.22 -0.09
C LEU A 159 -19.61 6.35 1.18
N TRP A 160 -19.59 5.34 2.05
CA TRP A 160 -20.31 5.42 3.32
C TRP A 160 -19.73 6.45 4.28
N SER A 161 -18.40 6.62 4.27
CA SER A 161 -17.77 7.68 5.07
C SER A 161 -18.20 9.07 4.59
N GLU A 162 -18.34 9.29 3.29
CA GLU A 162 -18.85 10.53 2.72
C GLU A 162 -20.30 10.77 3.13
N LYS A 163 -21.17 9.76 2.99
CA LYS A 163 -22.58 9.84 3.40
C LYS A 163 -22.74 10.10 4.90
N GLN A 164 -21.89 9.48 5.75
CA GLN A 164 -21.87 9.75 7.18
C GLN A 164 -21.49 11.21 7.47
N ALA A 165 -20.50 11.74 6.80
CA ALA A 165 -20.14 13.16 6.92
C ALA A 165 -21.28 14.09 6.48
N ALA A 166 -22.02 13.72 5.42
CA ALA A 166 -23.22 14.47 4.98
C ALA A 166 -24.32 14.45 6.04
N ILE A 167 -24.50 13.32 6.75
CA ILE A 167 -25.46 13.23 7.89
C ILE A 167 -25.00 14.15 9.05
N GLU A 168 -23.72 14.13 9.38
CA GLU A 168 -23.16 15.00 10.45
C GLU A 168 -23.32 16.48 10.13
N ASN A 169 -23.21 16.86 8.86
CA ASN A 169 -23.41 18.23 8.38
C ASN A 169 -24.89 18.62 8.22
N GLY A 170 -25.82 17.66 8.28
CA GLY A 170 -27.25 17.89 8.08
C GLY A 170 -27.70 17.95 6.61
N ASP A 171 -26.83 17.56 5.67
CA ASP A 171 -27.11 17.52 4.23
C ASP A 171 -27.84 16.24 3.80
N LEU A 172 -27.83 15.21 4.63
CA LEU A 172 -28.48 13.92 4.43
C LEU A 172 -29.13 13.46 5.74
N THR A 173 -30.29 12.84 5.67
CA THR A 173 -30.91 12.22 6.87
C THR A 173 -30.50 10.75 6.98
N VAL A 174 -30.54 10.24 8.22
CA VAL A 174 -30.29 8.81 8.49
C VAL A 174 -31.32 7.93 7.73
N GLU A 175 -32.56 8.36 7.63
CA GLU A 175 -33.63 7.62 6.95
C GLU A 175 -33.37 7.52 5.45
N GLU A 176 -32.96 8.60 4.81
CA GLU A 176 -32.56 8.60 3.38
C GLU A 176 -31.38 7.67 3.13
N PHE A 177 -30.33 7.75 3.97
CA PHE A 177 -29.18 6.86 3.88
C PHE A 177 -29.56 5.38 4.00
N ILE A 178 -30.40 5.04 4.97
CA ILE A 178 -30.87 3.66 5.18
C ILE A 178 -31.69 3.16 3.98
N ASN A 179 -32.58 4.00 3.43
CA ASN A 179 -33.39 3.65 2.26
C ASN A 179 -32.54 3.41 1.00
N GLU A 180 -31.53 4.25 0.77
CA GLU A 180 -30.56 4.05 -0.32
C GLU A 180 -29.81 2.73 -0.13
N LEU A 181 -29.31 2.45 1.08
CA LEU A 181 -28.59 1.22 1.40
C LEU A 181 -29.46 -0.03 1.14
N TYR A 182 -30.73 -0.02 1.57
CA TYR A 182 -31.67 -1.11 1.28
C TYR A 182 -31.89 -1.30 -0.21
N SER A 183 -32.00 -0.22 -0.97
CA SER A 183 -32.16 -0.27 -2.42
C SER A 183 -30.94 -0.89 -3.10
N GLU A 184 -29.74 -0.48 -2.72
CA GLU A 184 -28.47 -1.02 -3.23
C GLU A 184 -28.36 -2.52 -2.92
N LEU A 185 -28.57 -2.92 -1.66
CA LEU A 185 -28.48 -4.32 -1.23
C LEU A 185 -29.55 -5.20 -1.88
N SER A 186 -30.77 -4.69 -2.04
CA SER A 186 -31.87 -5.44 -2.70
C SER A 186 -31.59 -5.72 -4.18
N GLY A 187 -30.84 -4.85 -4.84
CA GLY A 187 -30.38 -5.06 -6.22
C GLY A 187 -29.24 -6.07 -6.35
N MET A 188 -28.57 -6.43 -5.25
CA MET A 188 -27.45 -7.39 -5.22
C MET A 188 -27.87 -8.81 -4.84
N ILE A 189 -29.04 -8.98 -4.23
CA ILE A 189 -29.61 -10.29 -3.85
C ILE A 189 -30.44 -10.78 -5.03
N ILE A 190 -29.86 -11.71 -5.77
CA ILE A 190 -30.57 -12.45 -6.84
C ILE A 190 -31.13 -13.75 -6.28
#